data_e28a7435858b0b8f0f0303fea0da5f62
#
_entry.id   e28a7435858b0b8f0f0303fea0da5f62
#
_cell.length_a   1.000
_cell.length_b   1.000
_cell.length_c   1.000
_cell.angle_alpha   90.00
_cell.angle_beta   90.00
_cell.angle_gamma   90.00
#
_symmetry.space_group_name_H-M   'P 1'
#
loop_
_entity.id
_entity.type
_entity.pdbx_description
1 polymer ?
#
loop_
_entity_poly.entity_id
_entity_poly.type
_entity_poly.pdbx_seq_one_letter_code
_entity_poly.pdbx_strand_id
1 'polypeptide(L)'
;NVFDWNQFVKTQNQNLERHLMNYGRYNLSLADSGFDNWLDGYKLGSPNRKTSIYPDAALCMLMVDLQIIRNSNGKYSLHSVMKELYEEFALKEKGYYEDDFRNICVKFGGLKVAEIFESHIYGTEDYIDNLKSALDIVGLMLEDKINPNLSAQYFGFVSAKENGEIIIKKVEPNSITDQNGIAPDDKITKINDKKIDGNLSDIFKDCKKEVTLTVKKKFSEKSISLSIGNHYQLLEIIKNINATDEQLTLRKVWCNN
;
A
#
# COMPACT_ATOMS: atom_id res chain seq x y z
N ASN A 1 -10.50 -2.60 24.19
CA ASN A 1 -9.90 -2.38 22.86
C ASN A 1 -8.39 -2.13 23.02
N VAL A 2 -7.57 -2.81 22.23
CA VAL A 2 -6.09 -2.67 22.25
C VAL A 2 -5.68 -1.34 21.61
N PHE A 3 -6.44 -0.85 20.63
CA PHE A 3 -6.19 0.41 19.91
C PHE A 3 -7.41 1.32 20.02
N ASP A 4 -7.17 2.63 20.12
CA ASP A 4 -8.20 3.62 19.87
C ASP A 4 -8.42 3.81 18.36
N TRP A 5 -9.49 4.54 18.02
CA TRP A 5 -9.84 4.82 16.63
C TRP A 5 -8.69 5.51 15.84
N ASN A 6 -8.03 6.47 16.46
CA ASN A 6 -6.98 7.24 15.78
C ASN A 6 -5.75 6.36 15.50
N GLN A 7 -5.38 5.50 16.43
CA GLN A 7 -4.30 4.53 16.27
C GLN A 7 -4.62 3.54 15.15
N PHE A 8 -5.87 3.02 15.10
CA PHE A 8 -6.32 2.13 14.05
C PHE A 8 -6.22 2.79 12.66
N VAL A 9 -6.84 3.97 12.49
CA VAL A 9 -6.81 4.70 11.21
C VAL A 9 -5.38 5.04 10.80
N LYS A 10 -4.54 5.50 11.74
CA LYS A 10 -3.12 5.76 11.47
C LYS A 10 -2.41 4.51 10.95
N THR A 11 -2.65 3.35 11.55
CA THR A 11 -2.04 2.09 11.12
C THR A 11 -2.51 1.70 9.72
N GLN A 12 -3.81 1.79 9.43
CA GLN A 12 -4.34 1.48 8.11
C GLN A 12 -3.85 2.45 7.04
N ASN A 13 -3.74 3.73 7.36
CA ASN A 13 -3.14 4.73 6.46
C ASN A 13 -1.65 4.45 6.18
N GLN A 14 -0.89 3.97 7.16
CA GLN A 14 0.49 3.53 6.93
C GLN A 14 0.56 2.28 6.03
N ASN A 15 -0.37 1.33 6.17
CA ASN A 15 -0.46 0.17 5.29
C ASN A 15 -0.81 0.59 3.87
N LEU A 16 -1.78 1.49 3.70
CA LEU A 16 -2.20 2.04 2.41
C LEU A 16 -1.05 2.79 1.71
N GLU A 17 -0.32 3.64 2.44
CA GLU A 17 0.85 4.33 1.90
C GLU A 17 1.92 3.35 1.42
N ARG A 18 2.24 2.32 2.21
CA ARG A 18 3.19 1.27 1.82
C ARG A 18 2.74 0.50 0.58
N HIS A 19 1.44 0.20 0.49
CA HIS A 19 0.84 -0.44 -0.68
C HIS A 19 0.98 0.44 -1.92
N LEU A 20 0.56 1.71 -1.84
CA LEU A 20 0.60 2.66 -2.97
C LEU A 20 2.04 2.93 -3.45
N MET A 21 3.00 2.97 -2.53
CA MET A 21 4.42 3.18 -2.83
C MET A 21 5.16 1.91 -3.32
N ASN A 22 4.48 0.78 -3.47
CA ASN A 22 5.07 -0.48 -3.91
C ASN A 22 4.43 -0.99 -5.20
N TYR A 23 5.09 -0.75 -6.33
CA TYR A 23 4.63 -1.20 -7.66
C TYR A 23 4.80 -2.71 -7.90
N GLY A 24 5.48 -3.42 -7.00
CA GLY A 24 5.54 -4.89 -7.02
C GLY A 24 4.16 -5.55 -6.91
N ARG A 25 3.16 -4.82 -6.36
CA ARG A 25 1.77 -5.27 -6.27
C ARG A 25 1.10 -5.60 -7.62
N TYR A 26 1.63 -5.06 -8.72
CA TYR A 26 1.14 -5.35 -10.07
C TYR A 26 1.89 -6.50 -10.76
N ASN A 27 2.98 -6.98 -10.17
CA ASN A 27 3.88 -7.93 -10.81
C ASN A 27 3.83 -9.33 -10.17
N LEU A 28 3.52 -9.42 -8.88
CA LEU A 28 3.43 -10.68 -8.18
C LEU A 28 2.29 -10.64 -7.16
N SER A 29 1.47 -11.68 -7.12
CA SER A 29 0.33 -11.78 -6.21
C SER A 29 0.77 -11.76 -4.74
N LEU A 30 -0.18 -11.48 -3.84
CA LEU A 30 0.07 -11.52 -2.39
C LEU A 30 0.46 -12.94 -1.95
N ALA A 31 -0.22 -13.96 -2.45
CA ALA A 31 0.04 -15.37 -2.14
C ALA A 31 1.45 -15.78 -2.60
N ASP A 32 1.80 -15.52 -3.87
CA ASP A 32 3.13 -15.85 -4.39
C ASP A 32 4.25 -15.04 -3.71
N SER A 33 3.99 -13.77 -3.41
CA SER A 33 4.94 -12.92 -2.66
C SER A 33 5.19 -13.47 -1.26
N GLY A 34 4.17 -14.03 -0.61
CA GLY A 34 4.27 -14.69 0.68
C GLY A 34 5.11 -15.96 0.60
N PHE A 35 4.88 -16.80 -0.41
CA PHE A 35 5.64 -18.02 -0.65
C PHE A 35 7.12 -17.72 -0.93
N ASP A 36 7.40 -16.77 -1.83
CA ASP A 36 8.75 -16.39 -2.23
C ASP A 36 9.57 -15.78 -1.09
N ASN A 37 8.93 -15.26 -0.05
CA ASN A 37 9.63 -14.72 1.12
C ASN A 37 10.49 -15.76 1.86
N TRP A 38 10.13 -17.01 1.79
CA TRP A 38 10.93 -18.09 2.37
C TRP A 38 12.18 -18.41 1.56
N LEU A 39 12.19 -18.05 0.27
CA LEU A 39 13.30 -18.29 -0.64
C LEU A 39 14.30 -17.13 -0.65
N ASP A 40 13.82 -15.90 -0.79
CA ASP A 40 14.66 -14.71 -0.97
C ASP A 40 14.65 -13.72 0.20
N GLY A 41 13.91 -14.05 1.26
CA GLY A 41 13.80 -13.26 2.49
C GLY A 41 13.00 -11.96 2.29
N TYR A 42 13.10 -11.07 3.29
CA TYR A 42 12.36 -9.80 3.30
C TYR A 42 13.00 -8.69 2.48
N LYS A 43 14.16 -8.93 1.87
CA LYS A 43 14.80 -7.97 0.97
C LYS A 43 14.08 -7.99 -0.37
N LEU A 44 13.78 -6.82 -0.91
CA LEU A 44 13.03 -6.70 -2.15
C LEU A 44 13.79 -7.21 -3.38
N GLY A 45 15.09 -7.46 -3.29
CA GLY A 45 15.90 -7.94 -4.41
C GLY A 45 15.80 -7.00 -5.63
N SER A 46 15.19 -7.47 -6.71
CA SER A 46 14.89 -6.64 -7.88
C SER A 46 13.82 -5.61 -7.56
N PRO A 47 13.98 -4.35 -8.01
CA PRO A 47 12.97 -3.32 -7.85
C PRO A 47 11.60 -3.76 -8.42
N ASN A 48 10.54 -3.43 -7.70
CA ASN A 48 9.16 -3.72 -8.09
C ASN A 48 8.86 -5.19 -8.43
N ARG A 49 9.65 -6.17 -7.92
CA ARG A 49 9.44 -7.58 -8.22
C ARG A 49 8.23 -8.14 -7.49
N LYS A 50 8.09 -7.87 -6.19
CA LYS A 50 7.06 -8.45 -5.34
C LYS A 50 6.36 -7.43 -4.45
N THR A 51 5.17 -7.80 -3.99
CA THR A 51 4.39 -6.98 -3.09
C THR A 51 4.89 -7.03 -1.64
N SER A 52 4.37 -6.16 -0.80
CA SER A 52 4.69 -6.11 0.63
C SER A 52 3.64 -6.89 1.42
N ILE A 53 3.96 -8.13 1.79
CA ILE A 53 2.98 -9.10 2.29
C ILE A 53 2.17 -8.63 3.50
N TYR A 54 2.78 -7.95 4.48
CA TYR A 54 2.05 -7.53 5.69
C TYR A 54 1.08 -6.37 5.45
N PRO A 55 1.46 -5.24 4.84
CA PRO A 55 0.54 -4.16 4.54
C PRO A 55 -0.59 -4.60 3.60
N ASP A 56 -0.26 -5.35 2.55
CA ASP A 56 -1.22 -5.74 1.53
C ASP A 56 -2.20 -6.79 2.07
N ALA A 57 -1.72 -7.76 2.88
CA ALA A 57 -2.61 -8.68 3.58
C ALA A 57 -3.53 -7.96 4.57
N ALA A 58 -3.03 -6.95 5.29
CA ALA A 58 -3.86 -6.17 6.21
C ALA A 58 -4.98 -5.43 5.47
N LEU A 59 -4.71 -4.86 4.29
CA LEU A 59 -5.74 -4.21 3.46
C LEU A 59 -6.73 -5.22 2.87
N CYS A 60 -6.26 -6.39 2.39
CA CYS A 60 -7.15 -7.46 1.93
C CYS A 60 -8.07 -7.94 3.05
N MET A 61 -7.53 -8.19 4.24
CA MET A 61 -8.34 -8.65 5.37
C MET A 61 -9.28 -7.56 5.89
N LEU A 62 -8.92 -6.28 5.79
CA LEU A 62 -9.85 -5.18 6.05
C LEU A 62 -11.05 -5.23 5.08
N MET A 63 -10.81 -5.41 3.78
CA MET A 63 -11.89 -5.55 2.80
C MET A 63 -12.76 -6.77 3.08
N VAL A 64 -12.15 -7.93 3.39
CA VAL A 64 -12.86 -9.17 3.74
C VAL A 64 -13.73 -8.97 4.97
N ASP A 65 -13.18 -8.38 6.04
CA ASP A 65 -13.92 -8.14 7.30
C ASP A 65 -15.14 -7.25 7.07
N LEU A 66 -14.97 -6.14 6.36
CA LEU A 66 -16.07 -5.23 6.05
C LEU A 66 -17.16 -5.88 5.17
N GLN A 67 -16.78 -6.75 4.23
CA GLN A 67 -17.76 -7.53 3.45
C GLN A 67 -18.50 -8.56 4.30
N ILE A 68 -17.85 -9.20 5.26
CA ILE A 68 -18.51 -10.09 6.24
C ILE A 68 -19.53 -9.29 7.08
N ILE A 69 -19.13 -8.13 7.58
CA ILE A 69 -20.02 -7.21 8.34
C ILE A 69 -21.26 -6.88 7.50
N ARG A 70 -21.08 -6.48 6.26
CA ARG A 70 -22.17 -6.15 5.33
C ARG A 70 -23.08 -7.35 5.09
N ASN A 71 -22.50 -8.48 4.69
CA ASN A 71 -23.26 -9.68 4.31
C ASN A 71 -24.08 -10.26 5.47
N SER A 72 -23.60 -10.10 6.68
CA SER A 72 -24.25 -10.60 7.91
C SER A 72 -25.07 -9.54 8.65
N ASN A 73 -25.16 -8.32 8.12
CA ASN A 73 -25.75 -7.18 8.81
C ASN A 73 -25.17 -6.96 10.23
N GLY A 74 -23.85 -7.06 10.33
CA GLY A 74 -23.10 -6.86 11.58
C GLY A 74 -23.07 -8.07 12.52
N LYS A 75 -23.67 -9.19 12.16
CA LYS A 75 -23.72 -10.39 13.04
C LYS A 75 -22.38 -11.11 13.13
N TYR A 76 -21.61 -11.12 12.06
CA TYR A 76 -20.32 -11.78 11.94
C TYR A 76 -19.22 -10.80 11.51
N SER A 77 -17.99 -11.16 11.82
CA SER A 77 -16.77 -10.42 11.46
C SER A 77 -15.64 -11.42 11.19
N LEU A 78 -14.45 -10.94 10.86
CA LEU A 78 -13.26 -11.78 10.72
C LEU A 78 -12.96 -12.56 12.01
N HIS A 79 -13.36 -12.04 13.18
CA HIS A 79 -13.30 -12.79 14.44
C HIS A 79 -14.10 -14.11 14.37
N SER A 80 -15.25 -14.12 13.71
CA SER A 80 -16.07 -15.33 13.53
C SER A 80 -15.36 -16.36 12.64
N VAL A 81 -14.63 -15.92 11.63
CA VAL A 81 -13.77 -16.77 10.78
C VAL A 81 -12.68 -17.43 11.63
N MET A 82 -11.97 -16.63 12.44
CA MET A 82 -10.90 -17.14 13.31
C MET A 82 -11.42 -18.12 14.35
N LYS A 83 -12.62 -17.85 14.90
CA LYS A 83 -13.29 -18.76 15.83
C LYS A 83 -13.61 -20.10 15.16
N GLU A 84 -14.19 -20.08 13.95
CA GLU A 84 -14.52 -21.31 13.23
C GLU A 84 -13.26 -22.10 12.87
N LEU A 85 -12.18 -21.44 12.44
CA LEU A 85 -10.90 -22.10 12.22
C LEU A 85 -10.38 -22.79 13.48
N TYR A 86 -10.48 -22.12 14.62
CA TYR A 86 -10.09 -22.70 15.89
C TYR A 86 -10.92 -23.94 16.25
N GLU A 87 -12.25 -23.85 16.14
CA GLU A 87 -13.18 -24.93 16.49
C GLU A 87 -13.11 -26.13 15.54
N GLU A 88 -12.96 -25.87 14.24
CA GLU A 88 -12.97 -26.94 13.23
C GLU A 88 -11.60 -27.59 13.02
N PHE A 89 -10.51 -26.90 13.31
CA PHE A 89 -9.16 -27.40 13.04
C PHE A 89 -8.31 -27.50 14.31
N ALA A 90 -8.03 -26.38 15.00
CA ALA A 90 -7.08 -26.37 16.12
C ALA A 90 -7.55 -27.24 17.30
N LEU A 91 -8.82 -27.15 17.72
CA LEU A 91 -9.37 -28.00 18.77
C LEU A 91 -9.38 -29.50 18.41
N LYS A 92 -9.35 -29.82 17.12
CA LYS A 92 -9.33 -31.20 16.62
C LYS A 92 -7.91 -31.67 16.25
N GLU A 93 -6.90 -30.88 16.62
CA GLU A 93 -5.48 -31.14 16.32
C GLU A 93 -5.21 -31.36 14.82
N LYS A 94 -5.99 -30.68 13.95
CA LYS A 94 -5.87 -30.72 12.50
C LYS A 94 -5.21 -29.45 11.98
N GLY A 95 -4.35 -29.59 10.97
CA GLY A 95 -3.92 -28.47 10.13
C GLY A 95 -5.04 -28.04 9.18
N TYR A 96 -4.98 -26.82 8.68
CA TYR A 96 -5.87 -26.33 7.64
C TYR A 96 -5.05 -25.92 6.40
N TYR A 97 -5.70 -25.99 5.25
CA TYR A 97 -5.16 -25.55 3.96
C TYR A 97 -5.70 -24.16 3.62
N GLU A 98 -5.11 -23.55 2.63
CA GLU A 98 -5.50 -22.22 2.14
C GLU A 98 -6.98 -22.16 1.74
N ASP A 99 -7.46 -23.20 1.04
CA ASP A 99 -8.87 -23.32 0.65
C ASP A 99 -9.83 -23.39 1.85
N ASP A 100 -9.43 -23.97 2.97
CA ASP A 100 -10.25 -24.02 4.18
C ASP A 100 -10.47 -22.60 4.71
N PHE A 101 -9.39 -21.80 4.80
CA PHE A 101 -9.49 -20.40 5.23
C PHE A 101 -10.37 -19.59 4.27
N ARG A 102 -10.10 -19.69 2.96
CA ARG A 102 -10.87 -19.00 1.92
C ARG A 102 -12.36 -19.38 2.00
N ASN A 103 -12.68 -20.65 2.10
CA ASN A 103 -14.05 -21.15 2.14
C ASN A 103 -14.82 -20.66 3.38
N ILE A 104 -14.17 -20.58 4.54
CA ILE A 104 -14.78 -20.01 5.74
C ILE A 104 -15.01 -18.51 5.56
N CYS A 105 -14.06 -17.77 5.01
CA CYS A 105 -14.26 -16.35 4.70
C CYS A 105 -15.46 -16.14 3.75
N VAL A 106 -15.54 -16.93 2.68
CA VAL A 106 -16.64 -16.87 1.69
C VAL A 106 -17.97 -17.28 2.30
N LYS A 107 -17.99 -18.27 3.19
CA LYS A 107 -19.21 -18.68 3.94
C LYS A 107 -19.85 -17.50 4.68
N PHE A 108 -19.05 -16.65 5.33
CA PHE A 108 -19.52 -15.49 6.07
C PHE A 108 -19.73 -14.25 5.19
N GLY A 109 -18.87 -14.02 4.22
CA GLY A 109 -18.83 -12.77 3.44
C GLY A 109 -19.42 -12.86 2.03
N GLY A 110 -19.78 -14.05 1.57
CA GLY A 110 -20.42 -14.27 0.27
C GLY A 110 -19.49 -14.10 -0.93
N LEU A 111 -20.09 -13.98 -2.13
CA LEU A 111 -19.36 -13.95 -3.40
C LEU A 111 -18.35 -12.79 -3.49
N LYS A 112 -18.65 -11.64 -2.87
CA LYS A 112 -17.73 -10.51 -2.92
C LYS A 112 -16.40 -10.79 -2.22
N VAL A 113 -16.41 -11.62 -1.18
CA VAL A 113 -15.18 -12.10 -0.54
C VAL A 113 -14.42 -13.04 -1.48
N ALA A 114 -15.12 -13.93 -2.21
CA ALA A 114 -14.46 -14.76 -3.22
C ALA A 114 -13.75 -13.91 -4.30
N GLU A 115 -14.41 -12.85 -4.79
CA GLU A 115 -13.80 -11.91 -5.74
C GLU A 115 -12.53 -11.25 -5.17
N ILE A 116 -12.54 -10.82 -3.90
CA ILE A 116 -11.37 -10.24 -3.25
C ILE A 116 -10.20 -11.23 -3.22
N PHE A 117 -10.47 -12.50 -2.94
CA PHE A 117 -9.42 -13.54 -2.99
C PHE A 117 -8.83 -13.68 -4.39
N GLU A 118 -9.67 -13.81 -5.41
CA GLU A 118 -9.21 -13.99 -6.80
C GLU A 118 -8.45 -12.77 -7.32
N SER A 119 -8.98 -11.56 -7.07
CA SER A 119 -8.41 -10.33 -7.63
C SER A 119 -7.16 -9.84 -6.90
N HIS A 120 -7.09 -10.01 -5.56
CA HIS A 120 -6.10 -9.32 -4.74
C HIS A 120 -5.18 -10.24 -3.94
N ILE A 121 -5.61 -11.46 -3.61
CA ILE A 121 -4.77 -12.43 -2.90
C ILE A 121 -4.05 -13.32 -3.90
N TYR A 122 -4.75 -13.84 -4.90
CA TYR A 122 -4.20 -14.68 -5.96
C TYR A 122 -3.87 -13.89 -7.23
N GLY A 123 -4.55 -12.77 -7.46
CA GLY A 123 -4.32 -11.84 -8.57
C GLY A 123 -3.49 -10.62 -8.17
N THR A 124 -3.32 -9.73 -9.15
CA THR A 124 -2.53 -8.49 -9.04
C THR A 124 -3.36 -7.26 -9.42
N GLU A 125 -4.69 -7.34 -9.33
CA GLU A 125 -5.57 -6.22 -9.63
C GLU A 125 -5.43 -5.10 -8.60
N ASP A 126 -5.67 -3.85 -9.04
CA ASP A 126 -5.60 -2.69 -8.16
C ASP A 126 -6.65 -2.78 -7.04
N TYR A 127 -6.26 -2.44 -5.81
CA TYR A 127 -7.13 -2.56 -4.63
C TYR A 127 -8.14 -1.42 -4.49
N ILE A 128 -7.89 -0.28 -5.15
CA ILE A 128 -8.53 1.00 -4.78
C ILE A 128 -10.04 0.97 -4.89
N ASP A 129 -10.62 0.41 -5.94
CA ASP A 129 -12.07 0.39 -6.12
C ASP A 129 -12.76 -0.56 -5.13
N ASN A 130 -12.18 -1.73 -4.88
CA ASN A 130 -12.69 -2.66 -3.88
C ASN A 130 -12.51 -2.12 -2.46
N LEU A 131 -11.41 -1.44 -2.19
CA LEU A 131 -11.17 -0.80 -0.90
C LEU A 131 -12.15 0.35 -0.66
N LYS A 132 -12.41 1.22 -1.65
CA LYS A 132 -13.46 2.26 -1.58
C LYS A 132 -14.82 1.66 -1.25
N SER A 133 -15.20 0.62 -2.00
CA SER A 133 -16.47 -0.07 -1.80
C SER A 133 -16.60 -0.72 -0.41
N ALA A 134 -15.51 -1.29 0.11
CA ALA A 134 -15.50 -1.88 1.44
C ALA A 134 -15.57 -0.81 2.54
N LEU A 135 -14.80 0.26 2.43
CA LEU A 135 -14.79 1.36 3.40
C LEU A 135 -16.16 2.06 3.50
N ASP A 136 -16.86 2.21 2.37
CA ASP A 136 -18.19 2.81 2.32
C ASP A 136 -19.21 2.07 3.19
N ILE A 137 -19.08 0.76 3.34
CA ILE A 137 -19.96 -0.08 4.20
C ILE A 137 -20.09 0.51 5.62
N VAL A 138 -19.02 1.05 6.13
CA VAL A 138 -18.95 1.63 7.47
C VAL A 138 -18.81 3.17 7.46
N GLY A 139 -19.17 3.80 6.34
CA GLY A 139 -19.12 5.24 6.19
C GLY A 139 -17.71 5.83 6.28
N LEU A 140 -16.71 5.10 5.80
CA LEU A 140 -15.36 5.59 5.56
C LEU A 140 -15.17 5.86 4.08
N MET A 141 -14.19 6.69 3.73
CA MET A 141 -13.86 6.98 2.34
C MET A 141 -12.35 7.18 2.17
N LEU A 142 -11.90 7.11 0.93
CA LEU A 142 -10.54 7.51 0.56
C LEU A 142 -10.54 8.95 0.08
N GLU A 143 -9.57 9.73 0.53
CA GLU A 143 -9.31 11.10 0.09
C GLU A 143 -7.88 11.22 -0.41
N ASP A 144 -7.67 12.09 -1.41
CA ASP A 144 -6.33 12.36 -1.92
C ASP A 144 -5.47 13.01 -0.83
N LYS A 145 -4.25 12.50 -0.67
CA LYS A 145 -3.26 13.00 0.29
C LYS A 145 -2.03 13.49 -0.46
N ILE A 146 -1.58 14.70 -0.12
CA ILE A 146 -0.32 15.23 -0.63
C ILE A 146 0.83 14.36 -0.10
N ASN A 147 1.67 13.86 -1.01
CA ASN A 147 2.87 13.13 -0.62
C ASN A 147 3.89 14.10 -0.02
N PRO A 148 4.28 13.94 1.26
CA PRO A 148 5.25 14.84 1.91
C PRO A 148 6.65 14.72 1.31
N ASN A 149 6.94 13.62 0.61
CA ASN A 149 8.18 13.45 -0.14
C ASN A 149 8.04 14.11 -1.53
N LEU A 150 8.47 15.36 -1.66
CA LEU A 150 8.32 16.12 -2.90
C LEU A 150 9.11 15.53 -4.08
N SER A 151 10.22 14.81 -3.87
CA SER A 151 10.90 14.11 -4.94
C SER A 151 10.05 12.95 -5.48
N ALA A 152 9.33 12.27 -4.61
CA ALA A 152 8.39 11.23 -5.01
C ALA A 152 7.20 11.85 -5.76
N GLN A 153 6.59 12.90 -5.19
CA GLN A 153 5.40 13.52 -5.78
C GLN A 153 5.68 14.19 -7.12
N TYR A 154 6.73 14.97 -7.23
CA TYR A 154 6.99 15.79 -8.41
C TYR A 154 7.69 15.04 -9.52
N PHE A 155 8.56 14.11 -9.18
CA PHE A 155 9.47 13.50 -10.15
C PHE A 155 9.38 11.97 -10.19
N GLY A 156 8.69 11.33 -9.25
CA GLY A 156 8.52 9.87 -9.22
C GLY A 156 9.75 9.11 -8.72
N PHE A 157 10.55 9.70 -7.81
CA PHE A 157 11.64 8.96 -7.16
C PHE A 157 11.69 9.18 -5.65
N VAL A 158 12.14 8.15 -4.95
CA VAL A 158 12.48 8.21 -3.53
C VAL A 158 13.99 8.07 -3.37
N SER A 159 14.59 8.92 -2.55
CA SER A 159 16.03 8.86 -2.26
C SER A 159 16.30 8.78 -0.77
N ALA A 160 17.51 8.33 -0.43
CA ALA A 160 18.04 8.35 0.94
C ALA A 160 19.44 8.97 0.95
N LYS A 161 19.79 9.62 2.06
CA LYS A 161 21.15 10.11 2.29
C LYS A 161 21.96 9.02 3.02
N GLU A 162 22.98 8.48 2.36
CA GLU A 162 23.85 7.44 2.87
C GLU A 162 25.31 7.87 2.70
N ASN A 163 26.08 7.87 3.77
CA ASN A 163 27.49 8.29 3.77
C ASN A 163 27.75 9.67 3.13
N GLY A 164 26.77 10.58 3.28
CA GLY A 164 26.86 11.93 2.71
C GLY A 164 26.40 12.04 1.24
N GLU A 165 26.14 10.93 0.56
CA GLU A 165 25.63 10.86 -0.81
C GLU A 165 24.11 10.73 -0.83
N ILE A 166 23.46 11.30 -1.83
CA ILE A 166 22.02 11.12 -2.07
C ILE A 166 21.85 10.02 -3.12
N ILE A 167 21.30 8.90 -2.68
CA ILE A 167 21.12 7.70 -3.49
C ILE A 167 19.64 7.48 -3.77
N ILE A 168 19.30 7.25 -5.03
CA ILE A 168 17.93 6.90 -5.43
C ILE A 168 17.62 5.48 -4.96
N LYS A 169 16.51 5.30 -4.25
CA LYS A 169 16.09 4.02 -3.68
C LYS A 169 14.92 3.39 -4.42
N LYS A 170 14.00 4.22 -4.93
CA LYS A 170 12.85 3.78 -5.72
C LYS A 170 12.61 4.74 -6.86
N VAL A 171 12.13 4.20 -7.96
CA VAL A 171 11.64 4.97 -9.10
C VAL A 171 10.27 4.42 -9.46
N GLU A 172 9.30 5.31 -9.62
CA GLU A 172 7.97 4.95 -10.08
C GLU A 172 8.03 4.58 -11.56
N PRO A 173 7.52 3.41 -11.96
CA PRO A 173 7.45 3.02 -13.36
C PRO A 173 6.71 4.05 -14.21
N ASN A 174 7.24 4.36 -15.38
CA ASN A 174 6.74 5.35 -16.31
C ASN A 174 6.75 6.81 -15.82
N SER A 175 7.35 7.10 -14.67
CA SER A 175 7.55 8.48 -14.22
C SER A 175 8.53 9.22 -15.11
N ILE A 176 8.59 10.56 -14.97
CA ILE A 176 9.58 11.36 -15.68
C ILE A 176 11.02 10.95 -15.33
N THR A 177 11.26 10.48 -14.13
CA THR A 177 12.55 9.92 -13.68
C THR A 177 12.90 8.64 -14.44
N ASP A 178 11.94 7.71 -14.52
CA ASP A 178 12.11 6.43 -15.24
C ASP A 178 12.33 6.65 -16.74
N GLN A 179 11.51 7.49 -17.36
CA GLN A 179 11.62 7.83 -18.80
C GLN A 179 12.98 8.44 -19.19
N ASN A 180 13.63 9.12 -18.24
CA ASN A 180 14.98 9.67 -18.43
C ASN A 180 16.09 8.68 -18.04
N GLY A 181 15.73 7.43 -17.77
CA GLY A 181 16.66 6.35 -17.50
C GLY A 181 17.40 6.47 -16.17
N ILE A 182 16.86 7.21 -15.21
CA ILE A 182 17.36 7.26 -13.84
C ILE A 182 16.83 6.03 -13.10
N ALA A 183 17.68 5.34 -12.35
CA ALA A 183 17.37 4.05 -11.72
C ALA A 183 17.77 4.03 -10.24
N PRO A 184 17.27 3.04 -9.47
CA PRO A 184 17.79 2.78 -8.14
C PRO A 184 19.33 2.60 -8.16
N ASP A 185 19.97 3.04 -7.08
CA ASP A 185 21.42 3.13 -6.87
C ASP A 185 22.15 4.24 -7.66
N ASP A 186 21.50 4.97 -8.55
CA ASP A 186 22.03 6.21 -9.09
C ASP A 186 22.18 7.27 -7.99
N LYS A 187 23.21 8.12 -8.10
CA LYS A 187 23.53 9.16 -7.11
C LYS A 187 23.22 10.54 -7.66
N ILE A 188 22.51 11.37 -6.88
CA ILE A 188 22.30 12.77 -7.22
C ILE A 188 23.47 13.58 -6.65
N THR A 189 24.25 14.23 -7.50
CA THR A 189 25.43 15.02 -7.09
C THR A 189 25.18 16.51 -7.05
N LYS A 190 24.30 17.01 -7.94
CA LYS A 190 23.90 18.43 -7.98
C LYS A 190 22.42 18.59 -8.33
N ILE A 191 21.87 19.74 -7.92
CA ILE A 191 20.55 20.22 -8.34
C ILE A 191 20.72 21.65 -8.86
N ASN A 192 20.27 21.91 -10.10
CA ASN A 192 20.45 23.20 -10.79
C ASN A 192 21.90 23.70 -10.70
N ASP A 193 22.84 22.80 -11.01
CA ASP A 193 24.31 23.02 -10.98
C ASP A 193 24.91 23.35 -9.60
N LYS A 194 24.09 23.35 -8.55
CA LYS A 194 24.54 23.59 -7.16
C LYS A 194 24.73 22.27 -6.42
N LYS A 195 25.74 22.21 -5.57
CA LYS A 195 25.89 21.12 -4.61
C LYS A 195 24.67 21.07 -3.69
N ILE A 196 24.26 19.86 -3.37
CA ILE A 196 23.11 19.63 -2.51
C ILE A 196 23.51 19.91 -1.07
N ASP A 197 22.87 20.91 -0.48
CA ASP A 197 22.96 21.23 0.94
C ASP A 197 21.55 21.18 1.54
N GLY A 198 21.35 20.30 2.53
CA GLY A 198 20.07 20.12 3.18
C GLY A 198 19.23 18.94 2.68
N ASN A 199 17.91 19.05 2.92
CA ASN A 199 16.92 18.03 2.57
C ASN A 199 16.34 18.31 1.17
N LEU A 200 16.19 17.28 0.34
CA LEU A 200 15.62 17.42 -1.02
C LEU A 200 14.22 18.01 -1.02
N SER A 201 13.36 17.63 -0.07
CA SER A 201 12.00 18.17 -0.01
C SER A 201 12.00 19.68 0.22
N ASP A 202 12.95 20.22 0.99
CA ASP A 202 13.05 21.66 1.19
C ASP A 202 13.54 22.38 -0.08
N ILE A 203 14.47 21.76 -0.81
CA ILE A 203 14.95 22.28 -2.09
C ILE A 203 13.83 22.31 -3.14
N PHE A 204 12.97 21.28 -3.15
CA PHE A 204 11.89 21.17 -4.14
C PHE A 204 10.63 21.97 -3.80
N LYS A 205 10.47 22.50 -2.57
CA LYS A 205 9.34 23.39 -2.21
C LYS A 205 9.23 24.62 -3.13
N ASP A 206 10.36 25.16 -3.55
CA ASP A 206 10.41 26.35 -4.40
C ASP A 206 10.42 26.02 -5.90
N CYS A 207 10.41 24.74 -6.26
CA CYS A 207 10.40 24.31 -7.65
C CYS A 207 9.04 24.59 -8.29
N LYS A 208 9.00 25.37 -9.38
CA LYS A 208 7.74 25.76 -10.05
C LYS A 208 7.43 25.01 -11.32
N LYS A 209 8.43 24.53 -12.06
CA LYS A 209 8.23 23.89 -13.38
C LYS A 209 9.14 22.71 -13.60
N GLU A 210 10.44 22.88 -13.44
CA GLU A 210 11.44 21.88 -13.73
C GLU A 210 12.66 22.01 -12.84
N VAL A 211 13.44 20.97 -12.77
CA VAL A 211 14.71 20.91 -12.06
C VAL A 211 15.74 20.15 -12.90
N THR A 212 16.98 20.60 -12.90
CA THR A 212 18.08 19.86 -13.50
C THR A 212 18.81 19.10 -12.41
N LEU A 213 18.82 17.76 -12.52
CA LEU A 213 19.59 16.88 -11.65
C LEU A 213 20.88 16.47 -12.34
N THR A 214 22.02 16.60 -11.68
CA THR A 214 23.26 15.92 -12.11
C THR A 214 23.29 14.56 -11.43
N VAL A 215 23.19 13.52 -12.25
CA VAL A 215 23.09 12.12 -11.81
C VAL A 215 24.35 11.37 -12.17
N LYS A 216 25.01 10.82 -11.16
CA LYS A 216 26.18 9.95 -11.32
C LYS A 216 25.74 8.50 -11.34
N LYS A 217 26.03 7.84 -12.45
CA LYS A 217 25.85 6.41 -12.68
C LYS A 217 27.19 5.68 -12.48
N LYS A 218 27.18 4.35 -12.57
CA LYS A 218 28.39 3.53 -12.42
C LYS A 218 29.54 3.97 -13.31
N PHE A 219 29.26 4.37 -14.55
CA PHE A 219 30.27 4.68 -15.58
C PHE A 219 30.10 6.04 -16.23
N SER A 220 29.16 6.87 -15.80
CA SER A 220 28.88 8.16 -16.42
C SER A 220 28.25 9.14 -15.42
N GLU A 221 28.36 10.42 -15.72
CA GLU A 221 27.62 11.48 -15.05
C GLU A 221 26.88 12.29 -16.12
N LYS A 222 25.61 12.59 -15.87
CA LYS A 222 24.74 13.32 -16.81
C LYS A 222 23.89 14.33 -16.06
N SER A 223 23.66 15.48 -16.68
CA SER A 223 22.65 16.45 -16.25
C SER A 223 21.34 16.19 -16.99
N ILE A 224 20.27 16.05 -16.27
CA ILE A 224 18.95 15.64 -16.75
C ILE A 224 17.92 16.62 -16.22
N SER A 225 17.12 17.25 -17.08
CA SER A 225 16.03 18.13 -16.71
C SER A 225 14.74 17.31 -16.52
N LEU A 226 14.12 17.45 -15.37
CA LEU A 226 12.87 16.80 -15.01
C LEU A 226 11.79 17.85 -14.80
N SER A 227 10.68 17.73 -15.51
CA SER A 227 9.50 18.56 -15.29
C SER A 227 8.67 18.02 -14.12
N ILE A 228 8.00 18.93 -13.40
CA ILE A 228 7.07 18.54 -12.34
C ILE A 228 5.90 17.78 -12.94
N GLY A 229 5.63 16.61 -12.36
CA GLY A 229 4.48 15.76 -12.62
C GLY A 229 3.63 15.54 -11.37
N ASN A 230 2.82 14.51 -11.42
CA ASN A 230 2.07 14.02 -10.25
C ASN A 230 2.28 12.50 -10.16
N HIS A 231 3.17 12.12 -9.27
CA HIS A 231 3.68 10.76 -9.11
C HIS A 231 3.45 10.28 -7.68
N TYR A 232 3.60 8.97 -7.44
CA TYR A 232 3.43 8.36 -6.12
C TYR A 232 2.25 8.98 -5.34
N GLN A 233 1.09 9.03 -6.01
CA GLN A 233 -0.13 9.57 -5.43
C GLN A 233 -0.50 8.78 -4.18
N LEU A 234 -0.79 9.48 -3.11
CA LEU A 234 -1.21 8.89 -1.86
C LEU A 234 -2.70 9.15 -1.61
N LEU A 235 -3.29 8.20 -0.91
CA LEU A 235 -4.67 8.29 -0.42
C LEU A 235 -4.65 8.11 1.10
N GLU A 236 -5.67 8.64 1.77
CA GLU A 236 -5.89 8.37 3.18
C GLU A 236 -7.34 8.00 3.49
N ILE A 237 -7.51 7.13 4.46
CA ILE A 237 -8.81 6.71 4.98
C ILE A 237 -9.29 7.77 5.94
N ILE A 238 -10.47 8.33 5.66
CA ILE A 238 -11.13 9.32 6.49
C ILE A 238 -12.58 8.92 6.77
N LYS A 239 -13.20 9.57 7.75
CA LYS A 239 -14.64 9.45 7.99
C LYS A 239 -15.41 10.23 6.94
N ASN A 240 -16.42 9.57 6.31
CA ASN A 240 -17.35 10.27 5.47
C ASN A 240 -18.31 11.09 6.36
N ILE A 241 -18.32 12.40 6.20
CA ILE A 241 -19.21 13.32 6.95
C ILE A 241 -20.68 13.14 6.58
N ASN A 242 -20.95 12.58 5.40
CA ASN A 242 -22.29 12.30 4.89
C ASN A 242 -22.69 10.83 5.08
N ALA A 243 -22.03 10.10 5.99
CA ALA A 243 -22.34 8.71 6.26
C ALA A 243 -23.78 8.55 6.76
N THR A 244 -24.48 7.55 6.22
CA THR A 244 -25.87 7.23 6.62
C THR A 244 -25.95 6.64 8.02
N ASP A 245 -27.11 6.63 8.63
CA ASP A 245 -27.36 6.00 9.95
C ASP A 245 -27.06 4.49 9.91
N GLU A 246 -27.31 3.82 8.79
CA GLU A 246 -26.99 2.42 8.58
C GLU A 246 -25.47 2.20 8.62
N GLN A 247 -24.71 2.98 7.84
CA GLN A 247 -23.25 2.93 7.83
C GLN A 247 -22.67 3.22 9.22
N LEU A 248 -23.19 4.20 9.93
CA LEU A 248 -22.77 4.53 11.30
C LEU A 248 -23.09 3.41 12.28
N THR A 249 -24.21 2.72 12.11
CA THR A 249 -24.59 1.57 12.92
C THR A 249 -23.65 0.40 12.68
N LEU A 250 -23.36 0.06 11.41
CA LEU A 250 -22.40 -0.99 11.07
C LEU A 250 -20.99 -0.66 11.58
N ARG A 251 -20.56 0.62 11.51
CA ARG A 251 -19.29 1.06 12.10
C ARG A 251 -19.23 0.81 13.59
N LYS A 252 -20.30 1.12 14.34
CA LYS A 252 -20.34 0.87 15.79
C LYS A 252 -20.21 -0.62 16.11
N VAL A 253 -20.93 -1.46 15.36
CA VAL A 253 -20.84 -2.92 15.52
C VAL A 253 -19.41 -3.39 15.23
N TRP A 254 -18.84 -2.97 14.12
CA TRP A 254 -17.48 -3.33 13.72
C TRP A 254 -16.42 -2.93 14.74
N CYS A 255 -16.53 -1.73 15.31
CA CYS A 255 -15.58 -1.25 16.33
C CYS A 255 -15.73 -1.95 17.70
N ASN A 256 -16.86 -2.62 17.95
CA ASN A 256 -17.14 -3.30 19.22
C ASN A 256 -16.97 -4.83 19.15
N ASN A 257 -16.82 -5.39 17.98
CA ASN A 257 -16.48 -6.80 17.75
C ASN A 257 -14.94 -7.00 17.83
#